data_903db9acf4af0068fb39e72412755f13
#
_entry.id   903db9acf4af0068fb39e72412755f13
#
_cell.length_a   1.000
_cell.length_b   1.000
_cell.length_c   1.000
_cell.angle_alpha   90.00
_cell.angle_beta   90.00
_cell.angle_gamma   90.00
#
_symmetry.space_group_name_H-M   'P 1'
#
loop_
_entity.id
_entity.type
_entity.pdbx_description
1 polymer ?
#
loop_
_entity_poly.entity_id
_entity_poly.type
_entity_poly.pdbx_seq_one_letter_code
_entity_poly.pdbx_strand_id
1 'polypeptide(L)'
;MTVNNAVAKRISNLLLERNMSQYRLEQESGIQHGSMQCIMNGRNKTVTLSTVIMLARGFDISLTEFLDDEIFCSEDLETEQ
;
A
#
# COMPACT_ATOMS: atom_id res chain seq x y z
N MET A 1 7.36 -7.03 11.43
CA MET A 1 6.36 -6.59 10.45
C MET A 1 6.76 -7.07 9.08
N THR A 2 5.82 -7.64 8.33
CA THR A 2 6.09 -8.09 6.96
C THR A 2 6.00 -6.91 5.98
N VAL A 3 6.54 -7.11 4.78
CA VAL A 3 6.40 -6.12 3.71
C VAL A 3 4.93 -5.85 3.41
N ASN A 4 4.10 -6.89 3.39
CA ASN A 4 2.66 -6.73 3.14
C ASN A 4 2.01 -5.86 4.20
N ASN A 5 2.33 -6.09 5.47
CA ASN A 5 1.80 -5.29 6.56
C ASN A 5 2.30 -3.85 6.49
N ALA A 6 3.55 -3.65 6.07
CA ALA A 6 4.11 -2.32 5.89
C ALA A 6 3.35 -1.55 4.81
N VAL A 7 3.04 -2.21 3.69
CA VAL A 7 2.28 -1.59 2.61
C VAL A 7 0.87 -1.22 3.11
N ALA A 8 0.21 -2.14 3.81
CA ALA A 8 -1.13 -1.88 4.36
C ALA A 8 -1.10 -0.70 5.34
N LYS A 9 -0.09 -0.63 6.18
CA LYS A 9 0.07 0.47 7.14
C LYS A 9 0.30 1.80 6.43
N ARG A 10 1.13 1.80 5.39
CA ARG A 10 1.39 3.01 4.61
C ARG A 10 0.11 3.51 3.95
N ILE A 11 -0.69 2.57 3.38
CA ILE A 11 -1.98 2.92 2.78
C ILE A 11 -2.89 3.56 3.83
N SER A 12 -3.02 2.93 5.00
CA SER A 12 -3.87 3.44 6.07
C SER A 12 -3.48 4.86 6.48
N ASN A 13 -2.17 5.10 6.62
CA ASN A 13 -1.66 6.42 7.00
C ASN A 13 -1.97 7.46 5.93
N LEU A 14 -1.80 7.11 4.66
CA LEU A 14 -2.08 8.03 3.56
C LEU A 14 -3.57 8.33 3.44
N LEU A 15 -4.43 7.34 3.66
CA LEU A 15 -5.88 7.56 3.66
C LEU A 15 -6.28 8.57 4.73
N LEU A 16 -5.69 8.43 5.94
CA LEU A 16 -5.96 9.37 7.03
C LEU A 16 -5.44 10.76 6.70
N GLU A 17 -4.20 10.87 6.24
CA GLU A 17 -3.59 12.15 5.90
C GLU A 17 -4.38 12.91 4.85
N ARG A 18 -4.93 12.19 3.88
CA ARG A 18 -5.63 12.79 2.75
C ARG A 18 -7.13 12.83 2.92
N ASN A 19 -7.62 12.35 4.06
CA ASN A 19 -9.06 12.27 4.33
C ASN A 19 -9.77 11.53 3.18
N MET A 20 -9.18 10.41 2.75
CA MET A 20 -9.65 9.61 1.63
C MET A 20 -10.16 8.28 2.12
N SER A 21 -11.24 7.78 1.52
CA SER A 21 -11.77 6.46 1.83
C SER A 21 -11.05 5.38 1.02
N GLN A 22 -11.11 4.15 1.51
CA GLN A 22 -10.59 3.00 0.77
C GLN A 22 -11.32 2.86 -0.59
N TYR A 23 -12.63 3.09 -0.61
CA TYR A 23 -13.40 3.03 -1.84
C TYR A 23 -12.86 4.01 -2.88
N ARG A 24 -12.57 5.24 -2.45
CA ARG A 24 -12.01 6.25 -3.35
C ARG A 24 -10.67 5.82 -3.89
N LEU A 25 -9.83 5.22 -3.04
CA LEU A 25 -8.55 4.70 -3.48
C LEU A 25 -8.71 3.60 -4.53
N GLU A 26 -9.69 2.71 -4.34
CA GLU A 26 -10.00 1.66 -5.32
C GLU A 26 -10.37 2.28 -6.66
N GLN A 27 -11.19 3.33 -6.65
CA GLN A 27 -11.60 4.01 -7.87
C GLN A 27 -10.42 4.67 -8.58
N GLU A 28 -9.58 5.35 -7.82
CA GLU A 28 -8.46 6.12 -8.39
C GLU A 28 -7.31 5.21 -8.83
N SER A 29 -7.07 4.11 -8.13
CA SER A 29 -5.97 3.21 -8.44
C SER A 29 -6.32 2.17 -9.49
N GLY A 30 -7.61 1.87 -9.67
CA GLY A 30 -8.06 0.80 -10.54
C GLY A 30 -7.91 -0.58 -9.94
N ILE A 31 -7.54 -0.68 -8.65
CA ILE A 31 -7.43 -1.97 -7.97
C ILE A 31 -8.83 -2.43 -7.56
N GLN A 32 -9.17 -3.68 -7.90
CA GLN A 32 -10.48 -4.23 -7.57
C GLN A 32 -10.64 -4.38 -6.06
N HIS A 33 -11.88 -4.28 -5.60
CA HIS A 33 -12.20 -4.32 -4.18
C HIS A 33 -11.65 -5.58 -3.49
N GLY A 34 -11.82 -6.74 -4.11
CA GLY A 34 -11.32 -8.00 -3.53
C GLY A 34 -9.81 -7.98 -3.33
N SER A 35 -9.08 -7.46 -4.32
CA SER A 35 -7.62 -7.34 -4.22
C SER A 35 -7.22 -6.35 -3.14
N MET A 36 -7.92 -5.21 -3.06
CA MET A 36 -7.64 -4.20 -2.05
C MET A 36 -7.88 -4.77 -0.64
N GLN A 37 -8.95 -5.52 -0.44
CA GLN A 37 -9.23 -6.15 0.85
C GLN A 37 -8.11 -7.11 1.25
N CYS A 38 -7.60 -7.89 0.30
CA CYS A 38 -6.49 -8.79 0.57
C CYS A 38 -5.23 -8.03 1.00
N ILE A 39 -4.95 -6.92 0.34
CA ILE A 39 -3.81 -6.06 0.69
C ILE A 39 -3.98 -5.51 2.11
N MET A 40 -5.14 -4.94 2.39
CA MET A 40 -5.41 -4.30 3.68
C MET A 40 -5.46 -5.28 4.84
N ASN A 41 -5.89 -6.52 4.58
CA ASN A 41 -5.97 -7.57 5.59
C ASN A 41 -4.67 -8.37 5.75
N GLY A 42 -3.67 -8.07 4.93
CA GLY A 42 -2.39 -8.79 4.97
C GLY A 42 -2.48 -10.22 4.48
N ARG A 43 -3.51 -10.56 3.69
CA ARG A 43 -3.71 -11.93 3.17
C ARG A 43 -2.87 -12.24 1.97
N ASN A 44 -2.39 -11.23 1.25
CA ASN A 44 -1.50 -11.45 0.12
C ASN A 44 -0.17 -11.97 0.62
N LYS A 45 0.37 -12.97 -0.08
CA LYS A 45 1.71 -13.47 0.24
C LYS A 45 2.76 -12.44 -0.12
N THR A 46 2.53 -11.70 -1.19
CA THR A 46 3.47 -10.69 -1.66
C THR A 46 2.70 -9.58 -2.36
N VAL A 47 3.25 -8.38 -2.29
CA VAL A 47 2.72 -7.22 -3.02
C VAL A 47 3.73 -6.91 -4.12
N THR A 48 3.28 -6.93 -5.37
CA THR A 48 4.18 -6.67 -6.50
C THR A 48 4.46 -5.17 -6.62
N LEU A 49 5.57 -4.86 -7.27
CA LEU A 49 5.91 -3.47 -7.56
C LEU A 49 4.82 -2.81 -8.41
N SER A 50 4.24 -3.56 -9.35
CA SER A 50 3.13 -3.03 -10.16
C SER A 50 1.97 -2.56 -9.29
N THR A 51 1.61 -3.35 -8.29
CA THR A 51 0.54 -2.98 -7.37
C THR A 51 0.90 -1.72 -6.59
N VAL A 52 2.14 -1.61 -6.13
CA VAL A 52 2.59 -0.42 -5.39
C VAL A 52 2.53 0.82 -6.29
N ILE A 53 2.90 0.68 -7.56
CA ILE A 53 2.81 1.78 -8.52
C ILE A 53 1.34 2.21 -8.70
N MET A 54 0.42 1.24 -8.80
CA MET A 54 -1.01 1.54 -8.91
C MET A 54 -1.51 2.29 -7.68
N LEU A 55 -1.07 1.87 -6.49
CA LEU A 55 -1.43 2.54 -5.24
C LEU A 55 -0.93 3.99 -5.21
N ALA A 56 0.34 4.19 -5.61
CA ALA A 56 0.91 5.53 -5.67
C ALA A 56 0.10 6.42 -6.61
N ARG A 57 -0.25 5.90 -7.78
CA ARG A 57 -1.08 6.63 -8.74
C ARG A 57 -2.46 6.95 -8.18
N GLY A 58 -3.02 6.03 -7.41
CA GLY A 58 -4.31 6.26 -6.75
C GLY A 58 -4.27 7.41 -5.76
N PHE A 59 -3.13 7.64 -5.13
CA PHE A 59 -2.92 8.76 -4.22
C PHE A 59 -2.40 10.01 -4.95
N ASP A 60 -2.14 9.91 -6.25
CA ASP A 60 -1.57 10.99 -7.05
C ASP A 60 -0.19 11.41 -6.54
N ILE A 61 0.62 10.43 -6.20
CA ILE A 61 2.00 10.63 -5.76
C ILE A 61 2.91 9.71 -6.56
N SER A 62 4.22 10.01 -6.53
CA SER A 62 5.21 9.16 -7.19
C SER A 62 5.44 7.88 -6.37
N LEU A 63 5.99 6.86 -7.04
CA LEU A 63 6.41 5.64 -6.35
C LEU A 63 7.42 5.97 -5.25
N THR A 64 8.35 6.87 -5.53
CA THR A 64 9.37 7.27 -4.56
C THR A 64 8.72 7.88 -3.31
N GLU A 65 7.74 8.74 -3.52
CA GLU A 65 7.02 9.38 -2.41
C GLU A 65 6.23 8.33 -1.60
N PHE A 66 5.61 7.37 -2.27
CA PHE A 66 4.90 6.29 -1.58
C PHE A 66 5.85 5.53 -0.66
N LEU A 67 7.06 5.24 -1.14
CA LEU A 67 8.05 4.46 -0.40
C LEU A 67 8.88 5.29 0.57
N ASP A 68 8.69 6.60 0.60
CA ASP A 68 9.42 7.51 1.49
C ASP A 68 8.78 7.51 2.89
N ASP A 69 9.02 6.42 3.61
CA ASP A 69 8.51 6.23 4.96
C ASP A 69 9.46 5.29 5.69
N GLU A 70 9.72 5.57 6.95
CA GLU A 70 10.62 4.76 7.76
C GLU A 70 10.19 3.31 7.84
N ILE A 71 8.90 3.04 7.69
CA ILE A 71 8.35 1.69 7.75
C ILE A 71 9.01 0.76 6.73
N PHE A 72 9.46 1.30 5.59
CA PHE A 72 10.12 0.50 4.55
C PHE A 72 11.63 0.40 4.73
N CYS A 73 12.19 1.17 5.67
CA CYS A 73 13.63 1.23 5.91
C CYS A 73 14.05 0.42 7.13
N SER A 74 13.12 -0.20 7.82
CA SER A 74 13.41 -0.97 9.03
C SER A 74 14.16 -2.25 8.69
N GLU A 75 15.23 -2.52 9.43
CA GLU A 75 15.97 -3.78 9.30
C GLU A 75 15.14 -4.98 9.76
N ASP A 76 14.13 -4.73 10.57
CA ASP A 76 13.24 -5.78 11.08
C ASP A 76 12.14 -6.14 10.08
N LEU A 77 12.11 -5.48 8.93
CA LEU A 77 11.10 -5.74 7.92
C LEU A 77 11.31 -7.12 7.30
N GLU A 78 10.33 -8.00 7.44
CA GLU A 78 10.39 -9.35 6.92
C GLU A 78 10.05 -9.37 5.43
N THR A 79 10.95 -9.96 4.65
CA THR A 79 10.74 -10.09 3.21
C THR A 79 10.37 -11.53 2.88
N GLU A 80 9.56 -11.71 1.83
CA GLU A 80 9.22 -13.01 1.32
C GLU A 80 10.42 -13.61 0.58
N GLN A 81 10.57 -14.92 0.71
CA GLN A 81 11.59 -15.65 -0.05
C GLN A 81 10.99 -16.77 -0.85
#